data_c98eba194bac1ffb99dbf6ae20ccdacd
#
_entry.id   c98eba194bac1ffb99dbf6ae20ccdacd
#
_cell.length_a   1.000
_cell.length_b   1.000
_cell.length_c   1.000
_cell.angle_alpha   90.00
_cell.angle_beta   90.00
_cell.angle_gamma   90.00
#
_symmetry.space_group_name_H-M   'P 1'
#
loop_
_entity.id
_entity.type
_entity.pdbx_description
1 polymer ?
#
loop_
_entity_poly.entity_id
_entity_poly.type
_entity_poly.pdbx_seq_one_letter_code
_entity_poly.pdbx_strand_id
1 'polypeptide(L)'
;MFDLALSEAGAQIILATSSDDKYPPEHMIDGKDETFWATCGLYPQEFVIRFTSLVNINSVSITCYNIRDIKLEVNSDDSQNFKTIEQKEFQSSDSAPQIEDFSFGNVKAQNLRVVIESGYDHFCAVYKITVNGTAVH
;
A
#
# COMPACT_ATOMS: atom_id res chain seq x y z
N MET A 1 9.82 11.37 11.73
CA MET A 1 9.01 11.31 10.51
C MET A 1 7.78 10.44 10.79
N PHE A 2 6.60 10.92 10.40
CA PHE A 2 5.36 10.21 10.69
C PHE A 2 5.08 9.16 9.63
N ASP A 3 4.52 8.03 10.07
CA ASP A 3 3.87 7.11 9.16
C ASP A 3 2.44 7.62 8.91
N LEU A 4 2.24 8.21 7.76
CA LEU A 4 0.96 8.81 7.37
C LEU A 4 -0.11 7.75 7.09
N ALA A 5 0.28 6.50 6.91
CA ALA A 5 -0.63 5.42 6.59
C ALA A 5 -1.23 4.73 7.82
N LEU A 6 -0.76 5.06 9.03
CA LEU A 6 -1.32 4.45 10.23
C LEU A 6 -2.78 4.83 10.44
N SER A 7 -3.60 3.86 10.82
CA SER A 7 -5.00 4.11 11.16
C SER A 7 -5.11 5.05 12.36
N GLU A 8 -4.14 4.99 13.28
CA GLU A 8 -4.08 5.92 14.43
C GLU A 8 -3.84 7.36 13.98
N ALA A 9 -3.22 7.57 12.82
CA ALA A 9 -3.03 8.89 12.24
C ALA A 9 -4.25 9.33 11.42
N GLY A 10 -5.29 8.51 11.37
CA GLY A 10 -6.53 8.82 10.67
C GLY A 10 -6.62 8.30 9.25
N ALA A 11 -5.61 7.57 8.77
CA ALA A 11 -5.68 6.96 7.45
C ALA A 11 -6.74 5.86 7.42
N GLN A 12 -7.34 5.65 6.25
CA GLN A 12 -8.39 4.66 6.07
C GLN A 12 -8.16 3.90 4.77
N ILE A 13 -8.51 2.62 4.78
CA ILE A 13 -8.62 1.84 3.55
C ILE A 13 -10.02 2.07 3.00
N ILE A 14 -10.13 2.77 1.89
CA ILE A 14 -11.44 3.11 1.31
C ILE A 14 -11.85 2.16 0.19
N LEU A 15 -10.92 1.32 -0.27
CA LEU A 15 -11.19 0.31 -1.30
C LEU A 15 -10.18 -0.81 -1.15
N ALA A 16 -10.65 -2.05 -1.28
CA ALA A 16 -9.79 -3.21 -1.40
C ALA A 16 -10.54 -4.26 -2.20
N THR A 17 -9.84 -4.94 -3.11
CA THR A 17 -10.45 -5.94 -3.98
C THR A 17 -10.70 -7.27 -3.28
N SER A 18 -9.98 -7.52 -2.17
CA SER A 18 -10.19 -8.70 -1.34
C SER A 18 -10.45 -8.26 0.09
N SER A 19 -11.37 -8.93 0.76
CA SER A 19 -11.64 -8.68 2.18
C SER A 19 -12.02 -10.00 2.84
N ASP A 20 -11.14 -10.47 3.74
CA ASP A 20 -11.35 -11.68 4.53
C ASP A 20 -11.44 -11.25 5.99
N ASP A 21 -12.42 -11.77 6.72
CA ASP A 21 -12.64 -11.40 8.13
C ASP A 21 -11.42 -11.68 9.01
N LYS A 22 -10.60 -12.66 8.65
CA LYS A 22 -9.39 -13.00 9.41
C LYS A 22 -8.20 -12.13 9.03
N TYR A 23 -8.15 -11.68 7.78
CA TYR A 23 -7.00 -10.95 7.22
C TYR A 23 -7.47 -9.69 6.48
N PRO A 24 -8.20 -8.79 7.18
CA PRO A 24 -8.80 -7.63 6.52
C PRO A 24 -7.76 -6.60 6.10
N PRO A 25 -8.11 -5.71 5.15
CA PRO A 25 -7.16 -4.70 4.67
C PRO A 25 -6.63 -3.78 5.75
N GLU A 26 -7.40 -3.51 6.79
CA GLU A 26 -7.01 -2.63 7.90
C GLU A 26 -5.78 -3.14 8.65
N HIS A 27 -5.46 -4.43 8.54
CA HIS A 27 -4.25 -4.98 9.15
C HIS A 27 -2.97 -4.39 8.56
N MET A 28 -3.01 -3.87 7.34
CA MET A 28 -1.84 -3.25 6.71
C MET A 28 -1.43 -1.94 7.38
N ILE A 29 -2.35 -1.30 8.07
CA ILE A 29 -2.15 0.04 8.65
C ILE A 29 -2.41 0.08 10.15
N ASP A 30 -2.42 -1.07 10.83
CA ASP A 30 -2.66 -1.14 12.28
C ASP A 30 -1.39 -0.98 13.13
N GLY A 31 -0.24 -0.86 12.50
CA GLY A 31 1.03 -0.68 13.18
C GLY A 31 1.63 -1.95 13.77
N LYS A 32 1.04 -3.10 13.52
CA LYS A 32 1.53 -4.39 14.02
C LYS A 32 2.29 -5.14 12.95
N ASP A 33 3.33 -5.86 13.34
CA ASP A 33 4.18 -6.58 12.40
C ASP A 33 3.65 -7.99 12.10
N GLU A 34 2.80 -8.54 12.95
CA GLU A 34 2.29 -9.90 12.80
C GLU A 34 0.93 -10.00 12.11
N THR A 35 0.26 -8.88 11.87
CA THR A 35 -1.00 -8.88 11.14
C THR A 35 -0.76 -8.61 9.65
N PHE A 36 -1.68 -9.02 8.80
CA PHE A 36 -1.54 -8.84 7.36
C PHE A 36 -2.90 -8.87 6.67
N TRP A 37 -2.92 -8.29 5.46
CA TRP A 37 -4.02 -8.43 4.51
C TRP A 37 -3.66 -9.55 3.54
N ALA A 38 -4.56 -10.48 3.35
CA ALA A 38 -4.36 -11.58 2.41
C ALA A 38 -5.37 -11.46 1.27
N THR A 39 -4.89 -11.72 0.06
CA THR A 39 -5.76 -11.82 -1.11
C THR A 39 -5.98 -13.28 -1.45
N CYS A 40 -7.13 -13.56 -2.04
CA CYS A 40 -7.35 -14.84 -2.70
C CYS A 40 -8.05 -14.54 -4.02
N GLY A 41 -7.68 -15.29 -5.06
CA GLY A 41 -8.28 -15.12 -6.36
C GLY A 41 -7.35 -14.52 -7.39
N LEU A 42 -7.93 -13.93 -8.40
CA LEU A 42 -7.21 -13.51 -9.59
C LEU A 42 -6.57 -12.13 -9.41
N TYR A 43 -5.47 -11.92 -10.09
CA TYR A 43 -4.86 -10.60 -10.21
C TYR A 43 -5.54 -9.82 -11.33
N PRO A 44 -5.49 -8.49 -11.31
CA PRO A 44 -4.84 -7.67 -10.29
C PRO A 44 -5.65 -7.56 -9.00
N GLN A 45 -4.94 -7.29 -7.91
CA GLN A 45 -5.54 -6.96 -6.62
C GLN A 45 -5.11 -5.53 -6.27
N GLU A 46 -5.99 -4.77 -5.64
CA GLU A 46 -5.64 -3.38 -5.31
C GLU A 46 -6.27 -2.93 -4.01
N PHE A 47 -5.68 -1.92 -3.43
CA PHE A 47 -6.26 -1.21 -2.30
C PHE A 47 -5.92 0.27 -2.39
N VAL A 48 -6.74 1.10 -1.74
CA VAL A 48 -6.58 2.55 -1.71
C VAL A 48 -6.56 3.02 -0.26
N ILE A 49 -5.50 3.74 0.09
CA ILE A 49 -5.37 4.41 1.39
C ILE A 49 -5.75 5.87 1.21
N ARG A 50 -6.69 6.35 2.02
CA ARG A 50 -7.04 7.76 2.08
C ARG A 50 -6.39 8.37 3.31
N PHE A 51 -5.65 9.46 3.12
CA PHE A 51 -5.04 10.21 4.20
C PHE A 51 -6.04 11.23 4.76
N THR A 52 -5.83 11.66 6.01
CA THR A 52 -6.73 12.64 6.65
C THR A 52 -6.76 13.99 5.96
N SER A 53 -5.67 14.32 5.27
CA SER A 53 -5.53 15.59 4.54
C SER A 53 -4.59 15.38 3.38
N LEU A 54 -4.43 16.40 2.56
CA LEU A 54 -3.43 16.38 1.50
C LEU A 54 -2.04 16.29 2.14
N VAL A 55 -1.21 15.38 1.65
CA VAL A 55 0.14 15.15 2.17
C VAL A 55 1.18 15.21 1.07
N ASN A 56 2.43 15.43 1.47
CA ASN A 56 3.60 15.22 0.61
C ASN A 56 4.23 13.89 1.01
N ILE A 57 4.28 12.95 0.07
CA ILE A 57 4.89 11.65 0.29
C ILE A 57 6.36 11.72 -0.09
N ASN A 58 7.23 11.32 0.84
CA ASN A 58 8.68 11.23 0.60
C ASN A 58 9.10 9.80 0.28
N SER A 59 8.52 8.82 0.96
CA SER A 59 8.84 7.42 0.72
C SER A 59 7.68 6.51 1.11
N VAL A 60 7.66 5.32 0.50
CA VAL A 60 6.72 4.25 0.81
C VAL A 60 7.54 2.99 1.04
N SER A 61 7.25 2.26 2.11
CA SER A 61 7.87 0.97 2.40
C SER A 61 6.76 -0.08 2.49
N ILE A 62 6.96 -1.23 1.83
CA ILE A 62 5.98 -2.31 1.81
C ILE A 62 6.66 -3.59 2.28
N THR A 63 6.08 -4.25 3.29
CA THR A 63 6.45 -5.59 3.71
C THR A 63 5.36 -6.54 3.26
N CYS A 64 5.72 -7.50 2.40
CA CYS A 64 4.73 -8.32 1.71
C CYS A 64 5.26 -9.72 1.42
N TYR A 65 4.42 -10.57 0.82
CA TYR A 65 4.77 -11.93 0.46
C TYR A 65 4.09 -12.31 -0.85
N ASN A 66 4.84 -12.97 -1.74
CA ASN A 66 4.36 -13.47 -3.03
C ASN A 66 3.96 -12.39 -4.04
N ILE A 67 4.41 -11.17 -3.88
CA ILE A 67 4.15 -10.11 -4.86
C ILE A 67 5.26 -10.09 -5.91
N ARG A 68 4.86 -9.97 -7.16
CA ARG A 68 5.80 -9.83 -8.27
C ARG A 68 5.78 -8.43 -8.83
N ASP A 69 4.72 -8.04 -9.51
CA ASP A 69 4.62 -6.71 -10.13
C ASP A 69 3.68 -5.83 -9.33
N ILE A 70 4.14 -4.65 -8.98
CA ILE A 70 3.38 -3.68 -8.20
C ILE A 70 3.45 -2.31 -8.87
N LYS A 71 2.36 -1.56 -8.74
CA LYS A 71 2.27 -0.19 -9.25
C LYS A 71 1.70 0.70 -8.15
N LEU A 72 2.35 1.85 -7.94
CA LEU A 72 1.90 2.86 -7.00
C LEU A 72 1.31 4.04 -7.75
N GLU A 73 0.12 4.45 -7.36
CA GLU A 73 -0.61 5.55 -7.98
C GLU A 73 -1.15 6.49 -6.93
N VAL A 74 -1.23 7.76 -7.25
CA VAL A 74 -1.75 8.78 -6.33
C VAL A 74 -2.75 9.68 -7.04
N ASN A 75 -3.64 10.29 -6.25
CA ASN A 75 -4.37 11.47 -6.69
C ASN A 75 -4.30 12.52 -5.57
N SER A 76 -4.43 13.78 -5.95
CA SER A 76 -4.34 14.90 -5.02
C SER A 76 -5.71 15.48 -4.68
N ASP A 77 -6.75 14.97 -5.29
CA ASP A 77 -8.15 15.29 -4.98
C ASP A 77 -8.92 13.96 -5.00
N ASP A 78 -10.19 13.96 -4.70
CA ASP A 78 -10.97 12.72 -4.69
C ASP A 78 -11.50 12.33 -6.08
N SER A 79 -10.83 12.75 -7.15
CA SER A 79 -11.19 12.36 -8.50
C SER A 79 -10.84 10.89 -8.76
N GLN A 80 -11.37 10.35 -9.86
CA GLN A 80 -11.04 9.00 -10.29
C GLN A 80 -9.71 8.92 -11.05
N ASN A 81 -9.04 10.06 -11.22
CA ASN A 81 -7.83 10.17 -12.03
C ASN A 81 -6.58 9.97 -11.17
N PHE A 82 -6.08 8.74 -11.15
CA PHE A 82 -4.82 8.41 -10.47
C PHE A 82 -3.65 8.53 -11.43
N LYS A 83 -2.53 9.00 -10.89
CA LYS A 83 -1.28 9.11 -11.64
C LYS A 83 -0.30 8.07 -11.11
N THR A 84 0.29 7.28 -12.01
CA THR A 84 1.32 6.31 -11.65
C THR A 84 2.60 7.05 -11.27
N ILE A 85 3.12 6.76 -10.08
CA ILE A 85 4.37 7.36 -9.61
C ILE A 85 5.51 6.37 -9.56
N GLU A 86 5.21 5.07 -9.52
CA GLU A 86 6.24 4.03 -9.51
C GLU A 86 5.65 2.70 -9.97
N GLN A 87 6.51 1.88 -10.57
CA GLN A 87 6.17 0.52 -10.99
C GLN A 87 7.42 -0.32 -10.85
N LYS A 88 7.30 -1.50 -10.21
CA LYS A 88 8.46 -2.29 -9.88
C LYS A 88 8.13 -3.79 -9.89
N GLU A 89 9.10 -4.59 -10.31
CA GLU A 89 9.05 -6.04 -10.17
C GLU A 89 9.84 -6.44 -8.93
N PHE A 90 9.21 -7.17 -8.00
CA PHE A 90 9.85 -7.64 -6.78
C PHE A 90 10.47 -9.01 -7.02
N GLN A 91 11.58 -9.29 -6.35
CA GLN A 91 12.19 -10.61 -6.39
C GLN A 91 11.44 -11.58 -5.50
N SER A 92 11.34 -12.84 -5.93
CA SER A 92 10.75 -13.89 -5.11
C SER A 92 11.59 -14.13 -3.86
N SER A 93 10.91 -14.40 -2.74
CA SER A 93 11.56 -14.73 -1.49
C SER A 93 10.94 -16.02 -0.95
N ASP A 94 11.75 -17.06 -0.78
CA ASP A 94 11.26 -18.40 -0.47
C ASP A 94 10.74 -18.56 0.94
N SER A 95 11.34 -17.89 1.92
CA SER A 95 11.04 -18.14 3.32
C SER A 95 10.94 -16.88 4.18
N ALA A 96 11.10 -15.71 3.59
CA ALA A 96 11.08 -14.44 4.30
C ALA A 96 10.17 -13.46 3.58
N PRO A 97 9.59 -12.49 4.30
CA PRO A 97 8.85 -11.43 3.65
C PRO A 97 9.71 -10.61 2.70
N GLN A 98 9.09 -10.11 1.64
CA GLN A 98 9.71 -9.13 0.76
C GLN A 98 9.59 -7.76 1.43
N ILE A 99 10.68 -7.01 1.48
CA ILE A 99 10.67 -5.64 2.02
C ILE A 99 11.18 -4.73 0.92
N GLU A 100 10.34 -3.82 0.45
CA GLU A 100 10.66 -2.93 -0.65
C GLU A 100 10.41 -1.49 -0.27
N ASP A 101 11.39 -0.65 -0.57
CA ASP A 101 11.33 0.78 -0.28
C ASP A 101 11.31 1.57 -1.58
N PHE A 102 10.43 2.58 -1.62
CA PHE A 102 10.31 3.50 -2.74
C PHE A 102 10.57 4.91 -2.22
N SER A 103 11.44 5.64 -2.91
CA SER A 103 11.77 7.02 -2.54
C SER A 103 11.29 7.98 -3.62
N PHE A 104 10.68 9.07 -3.18
CA PHE A 104 10.18 10.11 -4.07
C PHE A 104 10.73 11.45 -3.59
N GLY A 105 10.79 12.43 -4.49
CA GLY A 105 11.19 13.78 -4.09
C GLY A 105 10.15 14.38 -3.16
N ASN A 106 9.01 14.69 -3.69
CA ASN A 106 7.81 15.07 -2.96
C ASN A 106 6.65 14.82 -3.88
N VAL A 107 5.72 13.99 -3.46
CA VAL A 107 4.54 13.67 -4.24
C VAL A 107 3.31 14.04 -3.42
N LYS A 108 2.51 14.96 -3.93
CA LYS A 108 1.26 15.35 -3.27
C LYS A 108 0.21 14.29 -3.47
N ALA A 109 -0.46 13.89 -2.40
CA ALA A 109 -1.49 12.88 -2.46
C ALA A 109 -2.56 13.07 -1.39
N GLN A 110 -3.80 12.88 -1.76
CA GLN A 110 -4.91 12.67 -0.85
C GLN A 110 -5.13 11.17 -0.68
N ASN A 111 -4.93 10.41 -1.76
CA ASN A 111 -5.11 8.97 -1.78
C ASN A 111 -3.89 8.30 -2.45
N LEU A 112 -3.53 7.14 -1.92
CA LEU A 112 -2.51 6.26 -2.51
C LEU A 112 -3.18 4.95 -2.92
N ARG A 113 -3.10 4.60 -4.19
CA ARG A 113 -3.58 3.32 -4.70
C ARG A 113 -2.40 2.40 -4.98
N VAL A 114 -2.45 1.20 -4.41
CA VAL A 114 -1.45 0.16 -4.66
C VAL A 114 -2.11 -0.92 -5.49
N VAL A 115 -1.56 -1.18 -6.68
CA VAL A 115 -2.07 -2.21 -7.58
C VAL A 115 -1.05 -3.33 -7.66
N ILE A 116 -1.46 -4.53 -7.26
CA ILE A 116 -0.64 -5.73 -7.36
C ILE A 116 -1.06 -6.42 -8.66
N GLU A 117 -0.22 -6.29 -9.69
CA GLU A 117 -0.57 -6.73 -11.03
C GLU A 117 -0.32 -8.22 -11.21
N SER A 118 0.65 -8.80 -10.50
CA SER A 118 0.93 -10.22 -10.54
C SER A 118 1.64 -10.66 -9.27
N GLY A 119 1.64 -11.95 -9.02
CA GLY A 119 2.32 -12.56 -7.89
C GLY A 119 2.98 -13.86 -8.27
N TYR A 120 3.74 -14.42 -7.33
CA TYR A 120 4.45 -15.68 -7.53
C TYR A 120 3.58 -16.89 -7.19
N ASP A 121 2.38 -16.66 -6.64
CA ASP A 121 1.44 -17.72 -6.29
C ASP A 121 0.01 -17.20 -6.47
N HIS A 122 -0.98 -18.05 -6.22
CA HIS A 122 -2.40 -17.72 -6.33
C HIS A 122 -2.86 -16.69 -5.30
N PHE A 123 -2.10 -16.53 -4.23
CA PHE A 123 -2.41 -15.55 -3.20
C PHE A 123 -1.18 -14.71 -2.92
N CYS A 124 -1.39 -13.54 -2.35
CA CYS A 124 -0.32 -12.72 -1.81
C CYS A 124 -0.77 -12.11 -0.49
N ALA A 125 0.17 -11.57 0.25
CA ALA A 125 -0.13 -10.91 1.51
C ALA A 125 0.66 -9.61 1.61
N VAL A 126 0.04 -8.60 2.24
CA VAL A 126 0.73 -7.37 2.61
C VAL A 126 0.64 -7.25 4.12
N TYR A 127 1.80 -7.32 4.77
CA TYR A 127 1.88 -7.23 6.23
C TYR A 127 1.78 -5.79 6.70
N LYS A 128 2.44 -4.90 5.98
CA LYS A 128 2.54 -3.53 6.44
C LYS A 128 2.89 -2.60 5.28
N ILE A 129 2.23 -1.47 5.23
CA ILE A 129 2.62 -0.38 4.36
C ILE A 129 2.88 0.86 5.21
N THR A 130 4.04 1.46 5.02
CA THR A 130 4.45 2.66 5.73
C THR A 130 4.63 3.79 4.73
N VAL A 131 4.06 4.94 5.00
CA VAL A 131 4.17 6.11 4.14
C VAL A 131 4.77 7.25 4.96
N ASN A 132 5.97 7.67 4.58
CA ASN A 132 6.67 8.76 5.24
C ASN A 132 6.48 10.06 4.46
N GLY A 133 6.18 11.13 5.19
CA GLY A 133 5.97 12.42 4.59
C GLY A 133 5.44 13.43 5.58
N THR A 134 4.85 14.49 5.06
CA THR A 134 4.34 15.60 5.87
C THR A 134 3.00 16.06 5.33
N ALA A 135 2.18 16.63 6.22
CA ALA A 135 0.93 17.26 5.79
C ALA A 135 1.24 18.53 5.01
N VAL A 136 0.39 18.80 4.02
CA VAL A 136 0.46 20.06 3.27
C VAL A 136 -0.35 21.10 4.02
N HIS A 137 0.27 22.24 4.24
CA HIS A 137 -0.36 23.38 4.93
C HIS A 137 -0.72 24.50 3.97
#